data_85b9bb547072840b767e1582abff18d3
#
_entry.id   85b9bb547072840b767e1582abff18d3
#
_cell.length_a   1.000
_cell.length_b   1.000
_cell.length_c   1.000
_cell.angle_alpha   90.00
_cell.angle_beta   90.00
_cell.angle_gamma   90.00
#
_symmetry.space_group_name_H-M   'P 1'
#
loop_
_entity.id
_entity.type
_entity.pdbx_description
1 polymer ?
#
loop_
_entity_poly.entity_id
_entity_poly.type
_entity_poly.pdbx_seq_one_letter_code
_entity_poly.pdbx_strand_id
1 'polypeptide(L)'
;MSGIVVAEAPGADHAIARMPASACAFVGRTLRGPVNQPVALRSFAEFQRVFGGLWQPSPMPYAVEQFFENGGRRAVVVRVCNGGAPATITLPCGAGALTLEARSPGSREALRASVDYDNVGANEDDRFNLVLQRVRSAGSEHIEDQEIFRRLSIVPGTTRFVATALQESTLVRVRGSVPAARPDRTYRAGARHPIGYVDSNPDGDDGDALTDYDLIGSEQRGTGLFALRASDDVHFLCIPPPARDRDVGPSVLVVAARFARELRAMLIVDPPATWATCDDALSGMRELDLQSDHALMCFPRVLAFDRLRGRYETFANGGAVAGVLARMDEQRSPWHPGPDDELLLRPGTRAALLLTDAERSRLAAHGVNPLQSLRTAGERRLPLRTLAGGTGRSAESSLLTSRRRALLVMSSIERGTRWALFDAGDRGAWHKITRQVQDFLQPLAEAGIFGAGGPADAFYVVCDERVNTPHDVSEGRVNLLVGLRSGRAGEYFSFMVSHSAAGSCVRPAQASRLPPGTRMTVDVRAEAVDVHGEEAQQQRTLAQALFGYYTEPRPAPSVALASLPPKAASARRRDRDLVARFDRDLDGGGQRF
;
A
#
# COMPACT_ATOMS: atom_id res chain seq x y z
N MET A 1 5.78 -46.09 -21.94
CA MET A 1 6.19 -44.68 -22.13
C MET A 1 4.92 -43.84 -22.26
N SER A 2 4.57 -43.12 -21.23
CA SER A 2 3.39 -42.26 -21.20
C SER A 2 3.82 -40.87 -21.68
N GLY A 3 3.53 -40.56 -22.94
CA GLY A 3 3.81 -39.23 -23.50
C GLY A 3 2.82 -38.20 -22.97
N ILE A 4 3.32 -37.11 -22.40
CA ILE A 4 2.53 -35.92 -22.10
C ILE A 4 2.22 -35.28 -23.46
N VAL A 5 0.97 -35.35 -23.90
CA VAL A 5 0.48 -34.59 -25.05
C VAL A 5 0.11 -33.21 -24.52
N VAL A 6 0.94 -32.21 -24.77
CA VAL A 6 0.56 -30.80 -24.59
C VAL A 6 -0.32 -30.44 -25.79
N ALA A 7 -1.64 -30.48 -25.61
CA ALA A 7 -2.56 -29.88 -26.55
C ALA A 7 -2.59 -28.36 -26.26
N GLU A 8 -2.08 -27.55 -27.17
CA GLU A 8 -2.41 -26.11 -27.20
C GLU A 8 -3.92 -26.02 -27.44
N ALA A 9 -4.66 -25.60 -26.42
CA ALA A 9 -6.02 -25.15 -26.63
C ALA A 9 -5.98 -23.96 -27.60
N PRO A 10 -6.83 -23.91 -28.64
CA PRO A 10 -6.93 -22.73 -29.51
C PRO A 10 -7.12 -21.53 -28.60
N GLY A 11 -6.22 -20.55 -28.73
CA GLY A 11 -6.01 -19.47 -27.78
C GLY A 11 -7.32 -18.89 -27.28
N ALA A 12 -7.57 -19.01 -25.99
CA ALA A 12 -8.52 -18.14 -25.33
C ALA A 12 -8.12 -16.73 -25.72
N ASP A 13 -8.99 -16.03 -26.47
CA ASP A 13 -8.79 -14.62 -26.78
C ASP A 13 -8.30 -13.96 -25.50
N HIS A 14 -7.18 -13.25 -25.55
CA HIS A 14 -6.58 -12.57 -24.40
C HIS A 14 -7.50 -11.44 -23.92
N ALA A 15 -8.72 -11.77 -23.50
CA ALA A 15 -9.70 -10.80 -23.03
C ALA A 15 -9.15 -10.07 -21.81
N ILE A 16 -9.20 -8.74 -21.85
CA ILE A 16 -8.79 -7.90 -20.71
C ILE A 16 -9.81 -8.08 -19.59
N ALA A 17 -9.38 -8.66 -18.48
CA ALA A 17 -10.21 -8.78 -17.30
C ALA A 17 -10.35 -7.40 -16.61
N ARG A 18 -11.57 -7.09 -16.17
CA ARG A 18 -11.81 -5.92 -15.31
C ARG A 18 -11.12 -6.15 -13.97
N MET A 19 -10.24 -5.22 -13.62
CA MET A 19 -9.58 -5.30 -12.31
C MET A 19 -10.61 -5.27 -11.18
N PRO A 20 -10.46 -6.14 -10.16
CA PRO A 20 -11.24 -5.99 -8.95
C PRO A 20 -10.92 -4.62 -8.32
N ALA A 21 -11.92 -3.99 -7.76
CA ALA A 21 -11.76 -2.77 -6.98
C ALA A 21 -11.80 -3.10 -5.48
N SER A 22 -11.43 -2.13 -4.63
CA SER A 22 -11.76 -2.14 -3.19
C SER A 22 -10.78 -2.79 -2.22
N ALA A 23 -9.58 -3.19 -2.64
CA ALA A 23 -8.53 -3.54 -1.68
C ALA A 23 -7.92 -2.27 -1.07
N CYS A 24 -7.87 -2.20 0.27
CA CYS A 24 -7.24 -1.10 1.00
C CYS A 24 -5.96 -1.56 1.67
N ALA A 25 -4.87 -0.83 1.42
CA ALA A 25 -3.61 -1.02 2.14
C ALA A 25 -3.57 -0.14 3.40
N PHE A 26 -3.10 -0.72 4.49
CA PHE A 26 -2.86 -0.05 5.76
C PHE A 26 -1.40 -0.17 6.15
N VAL A 27 -0.77 0.96 6.48
CA VAL A 27 0.63 0.99 6.92
C VAL A 27 0.70 1.62 8.32
N GLY A 28 1.32 0.93 9.26
CA GLY A 28 1.43 1.44 10.62
C GLY A 28 1.85 0.38 11.64
N ARG A 29 1.63 0.69 12.91
CA ARG A 29 2.05 -0.14 14.05
C ARG A 29 0.94 -1.11 14.46
N THR A 30 1.32 -2.35 14.75
CA THR A 30 0.43 -3.39 15.32
C THR A 30 1.10 -4.08 16.49
N LEU A 31 0.32 -4.80 17.27
CA LEU A 31 0.80 -5.49 18.46
C LEU A 31 1.87 -6.53 18.15
N ARG A 32 1.67 -7.30 17.07
CA ARG A 32 2.57 -8.35 16.58
C ARG A 32 2.45 -8.53 15.07
N GLY A 33 3.10 -9.51 14.50
CA GLY A 33 3.03 -9.88 13.09
C GLY A 33 4.26 -9.46 12.28
N PRO A 34 4.38 -9.92 11.03
CA PRO A 34 5.56 -9.70 10.21
C PRO A 34 5.79 -8.20 9.94
N VAL A 35 7.04 -7.77 10.09
CA VAL A 35 7.45 -6.37 9.88
C VAL A 35 7.87 -6.16 8.44
N ASN A 36 7.40 -5.06 7.82
CA ASN A 36 7.69 -4.68 6.44
C ASN A 36 7.31 -5.76 5.40
N GLN A 37 6.32 -6.58 5.70
CA GLN A 37 5.79 -7.57 4.77
C GLN A 37 4.29 -7.33 4.58
N PRO A 38 3.80 -7.16 3.35
CA PRO A 38 2.39 -6.99 3.09
C PRO A 38 1.64 -8.30 3.31
N VAL A 39 0.64 -8.28 4.15
CA VAL A 39 -0.24 -9.43 4.44
C VAL A 39 -1.64 -9.11 3.99
N ALA A 40 -2.17 -9.94 3.07
CA ALA A 40 -3.54 -9.82 2.60
C ALA A 40 -4.51 -10.48 3.60
N LEU A 41 -5.57 -9.77 3.95
CA LEU A 41 -6.58 -10.18 4.93
C LEU A 41 -7.97 -10.00 4.37
N ARG A 42 -8.88 -10.90 4.74
CA ARG A 42 -10.28 -10.89 4.30
C ARG A 42 -11.28 -10.56 5.41
N SER A 43 -10.82 -10.49 6.65
CA SER A 43 -11.66 -10.20 7.81
C SER A 43 -10.84 -9.61 8.95
N PHE A 44 -11.53 -8.94 9.90
CA PHE A 44 -10.89 -8.48 11.12
C PHE A 44 -10.44 -9.64 12.02
N ALA A 45 -11.11 -10.79 11.95
CA ALA A 45 -10.69 -12.01 12.67
C ALA A 45 -9.31 -12.51 12.18
N GLU A 46 -9.04 -12.46 10.87
CA GLU A 46 -7.70 -12.76 10.33
C GLU A 46 -6.67 -11.74 10.81
N PHE A 47 -7.04 -10.44 10.85
CA PHE A 47 -6.17 -9.41 11.42
C PHE A 47 -5.83 -9.69 12.89
N GLN A 48 -6.83 -10.07 13.70
CA GLN A 48 -6.60 -10.42 15.10
C GLN A 48 -5.63 -11.60 15.25
N ARG A 49 -5.78 -12.62 14.42
CA ARG A 49 -4.90 -13.80 14.44
C ARG A 49 -3.45 -13.45 14.09
N VAL A 50 -3.23 -12.65 13.04
CA VAL A 50 -1.89 -12.34 12.54
C VAL A 50 -1.26 -11.20 13.33
N PHE A 51 -2.00 -10.11 13.56
CA PHE A 51 -1.48 -8.85 14.08
C PHE A 51 -1.84 -8.56 15.55
N GLY A 52 -2.62 -9.44 16.19
CA GLY A 52 -2.94 -9.37 17.62
C GLY A 52 -4.19 -8.57 17.99
N GLY A 53 -4.92 -8.02 17.00
CA GLY A 53 -6.17 -7.30 17.24
C GLY A 53 -5.97 -5.86 17.71
N LEU A 54 -6.96 -5.34 18.45
CA LEU A 54 -6.94 -3.97 18.95
C LEU A 54 -5.81 -3.77 19.97
N TRP A 55 -5.13 -2.63 19.83
CA TRP A 55 -4.04 -2.24 20.71
C TRP A 55 -4.05 -0.73 20.92
N GLN A 56 -4.19 -0.30 22.17
CA GLN A 56 -4.41 1.12 22.50
C GLN A 56 -3.32 2.09 21.99
N PRO A 57 -2.02 1.75 22.03
CA PRO A 57 -0.97 2.64 21.56
C PRO A 57 -1.04 2.97 20.05
N SER A 58 -1.72 2.13 19.25
CA SER A 58 -1.79 2.33 17.81
C SER A 58 -3.22 2.55 17.31
N PRO A 59 -3.50 3.61 16.56
CA PRO A 59 -4.77 3.82 15.86
C PRO A 59 -5.01 2.84 14.70
N MET A 60 -3.96 2.26 14.10
CA MET A 60 -4.09 1.42 12.91
C MET A 60 -5.01 0.21 13.10
N PRO A 61 -4.97 -0.60 14.19
CA PRO A 61 -5.90 -1.71 14.38
C PRO A 61 -7.37 -1.28 14.39
N TYR A 62 -7.65 -0.09 14.92
CA TYR A 62 -9.01 0.49 14.92
C TYR A 62 -9.43 0.93 13.51
N ALA A 63 -8.52 1.50 12.72
CA ALA A 63 -8.80 1.83 11.33
C ALA A 63 -9.12 0.58 10.49
N VAL A 64 -8.38 -0.53 10.71
CA VAL A 64 -8.66 -1.82 10.06
C VAL A 64 -10.01 -2.41 10.52
N GLU A 65 -10.34 -2.33 11.81
CA GLU A 65 -11.66 -2.73 12.32
C GLU A 65 -12.78 -1.94 11.65
N GLN A 66 -12.67 -0.60 11.64
CA GLN A 66 -13.63 0.30 11.02
C GLN A 66 -13.78 0.05 9.51
N PHE A 67 -12.70 -0.33 8.81
CA PHE A 67 -12.77 -0.73 7.41
C PHE A 67 -13.70 -1.93 7.20
N PHE A 68 -13.50 -3.00 7.94
CA PHE A 68 -14.33 -4.20 7.83
C PHE A 68 -15.77 -3.94 8.30
N GLU A 69 -15.97 -3.20 9.39
CA GLU A 69 -17.30 -2.82 9.89
C GLU A 69 -18.09 -1.99 8.89
N ASN A 70 -17.44 -1.09 8.13
CA ASN A 70 -18.10 -0.28 7.11
C ASN A 70 -18.25 -0.96 5.76
N GLY A 71 -17.82 -2.22 5.61
CA GLY A 71 -18.11 -3.08 4.46
C GLY A 71 -16.92 -3.41 3.59
N GLY A 72 -15.71 -3.08 4.02
CA GLY A 72 -14.49 -3.55 3.39
C GLY A 72 -14.35 -5.07 3.48
N ARG A 73 -13.72 -5.69 2.47
CA ARG A 73 -13.55 -7.16 2.39
C ARG A 73 -12.12 -7.61 2.14
N ARG A 74 -11.26 -6.73 1.65
CA ARG A 74 -9.86 -7.03 1.35
C ARG A 74 -8.99 -5.92 1.88
N ALA A 75 -8.18 -6.23 2.89
CA ALA A 75 -7.15 -5.35 3.41
C ALA A 75 -5.77 -5.93 3.13
N VAL A 76 -4.79 -5.07 2.86
CA VAL A 76 -3.37 -5.42 2.84
C VAL A 76 -2.72 -4.64 3.97
N VAL A 77 -2.12 -5.33 4.92
CA VAL A 77 -1.54 -4.70 6.11
C VAL A 77 -0.03 -4.81 6.09
N VAL A 78 0.65 -3.69 6.24
CA VAL A 78 2.09 -3.60 6.44
C VAL A 78 2.37 -3.09 7.85
N ARG A 79 2.91 -3.96 8.69
CA ARG A 79 3.39 -3.57 10.01
C ARG A 79 4.73 -2.85 9.89
N VAL A 80 4.85 -1.73 10.59
CA VAL A 80 6.09 -0.97 10.72
C VAL A 80 6.48 -0.91 12.20
N CYS A 81 7.77 -1.00 12.48
CA CYS A 81 8.35 -0.87 13.82
C CYS A 81 9.51 0.11 13.77
N ASN A 82 9.69 0.84 14.87
CA ASN A 82 10.88 1.65 15.12
C ASN A 82 11.72 0.93 16.20
N GLY A 83 12.73 0.15 15.79
CA GLY A 83 13.45 -0.71 16.70
C GLY A 83 12.60 -1.91 17.15
N GLY A 84 12.68 -2.24 18.42
CA GLY A 84 12.01 -3.38 19.02
C GLY A 84 12.82 -4.67 18.95
N ALA A 85 12.60 -5.56 19.90
CA ALA A 85 13.27 -6.85 20.02
C ALA A 85 12.26 -8.00 20.03
N PRO A 86 12.57 -9.12 19.33
CA PRO A 86 11.76 -10.32 19.43
C PRO A 86 11.99 -11.03 20.77
N ALA A 87 10.94 -11.59 21.36
CA ALA A 87 11.04 -12.44 22.53
C ALA A 87 11.84 -13.72 22.22
N THR A 88 12.61 -14.20 23.17
CA THR A 88 13.42 -15.42 23.01
C THR A 88 12.90 -16.58 23.85
N ILE A 89 13.16 -17.82 23.40
CA ILE A 89 12.97 -19.04 24.17
C ILE A 89 14.34 -19.71 24.28
N THR A 90 14.74 -20.03 25.48
CA THR A 90 16.03 -20.70 25.74
C THR A 90 15.77 -22.14 26.14
N LEU A 91 16.15 -23.10 25.31
CA LEU A 91 16.04 -24.52 25.54
C LEU A 91 17.39 -25.08 26.00
N PRO A 92 17.52 -25.60 27.22
CA PRO A 92 18.77 -26.20 27.70
C PRO A 92 19.21 -27.37 26.82
N CYS A 93 20.51 -27.51 26.58
CA CYS A 93 21.13 -28.54 25.77
C CYS A 93 22.41 -29.06 26.44
N GLY A 94 22.28 -29.76 27.56
CA GLY A 94 23.45 -30.15 28.39
C GLY A 94 24.23 -28.93 28.89
N ALA A 95 25.47 -28.72 28.38
CA ALA A 95 26.29 -27.56 28.74
C ALA A 95 26.01 -26.28 27.94
N GLY A 96 25.14 -26.36 26.93
CA GLY A 96 24.74 -25.24 26.04
C GLY A 96 23.26 -24.95 26.07
N ALA A 97 22.81 -24.12 25.15
CA ALA A 97 21.38 -23.84 24.94
C ALA A 97 21.05 -23.59 23.47
N LEU A 98 19.89 -24.05 23.02
CA LEU A 98 19.29 -23.67 21.75
C LEU A 98 18.41 -22.45 22.02
N THR A 99 18.78 -21.32 21.46
CA THR A 99 17.99 -20.10 21.56
C THR A 99 17.13 -19.95 20.32
N LEU A 100 15.83 -19.87 20.54
CA LEU A 100 14.84 -19.53 19.53
C LEU A 100 14.41 -18.08 19.74
N GLU A 101 14.20 -17.33 18.68
CA GLU A 101 13.62 -15.99 18.77
C GLU A 101 12.32 -15.90 17.98
N ALA A 102 11.37 -15.13 18.47
CA ALA A 102 10.12 -14.87 17.79
C ALA A 102 10.36 -14.26 16.41
N ARG A 103 9.49 -14.56 15.45
CA ARG A 103 9.60 -14.00 14.09
C ARG A 103 9.39 -12.49 14.03
N SER A 104 8.74 -11.93 15.03
CA SER A 104 8.41 -10.51 15.10
C SER A 104 8.77 -9.91 16.46
N PRO A 105 9.21 -8.66 16.49
CA PRO A 105 9.40 -7.94 17.73
C PRO A 105 8.05 -7.72 18.45
N GLY A 106 8.06 -7.68 19.76
CA GLY A 106 6.89 -7.37 20.57
C GLY A 106 6.99 -7.87 22.00
N SER A 107 6.56 -7.04 22.93
CA SER A 107 6.55 -7.36 24.37
C SER A 107 5.45 -8.34 24.78
N ARG A 108 4.46 -8.55 23.89
CA ARG A 108 3.31 -9.41 24.16
C ARG A 108 3.28 -10.66 23.29
N GLU A 109 4.40 -11.02 22.67
CA GLU A 109 4.53 -12.27 21.95
C GLU A 109 4.75 -13.41 22.96
N ALA A 110 3.66 -13.99 23.45
CA ALA A 110 3.70 -15.08 24.40
C ALA A 110 3.84 -16.42 23.66
N LEU A 111 5.06 -16.91 23.58
CA LEU A 111 5.41 -18.18 22.96
C LEU A 111 5.83 -19.20 24.02
N ARG A 112 5.62 -20.47 23.74
CA ARG A 112 6.17 -21.56 24.54
C ARG A 112 6.63 -22.72 23.66
N ALA A 113 7.65 -23.43 24.12
CA ALA A 113 8.20 -24.58 23.41
C ALA A 113 8.19 -25.82 24.29
N SER A 114 7.92 -26.97 23.69
CA SER A 114 8.04 -28.28 24.33
C SER A 114 8.94 -29.16 23.49
N VAL A 115 9.80 -29.91 24.17
CA VAL A 115 10.75 -30.88 23.56
C VAL A 115 10.44 -32.27 24.07
N ASP A 116 10.29 -33.22 23.15
CA ASP A 116 10.19 -34.64 23.43
C ASP A 116 11.08 -35.48 22.49
N TYR A 117 11.21 -36.76 22.81
CA TYR A 117 11.95 -37.74 21.98
C TYR A 117 11.06 -38.91 21.57
N ASP A 118 9.76 -38.69 21.45
CA ASP A 118 8.84 -39.74 21.08
C ASP A 118 9.11 -40.21 19.65
N ASN A 119 9.21 -41.52 19.46
CA ASN A 119 9.58 -42.16 18.18
C ASN A 119 10.97 -41.74 17.65
N VAL A 120 11.89 -41.32 18.52
CA VAL A 120 13.31 -41.13 18.23
C VAL A 120 14.05 -42.35 18.72
N GLY A 121 14.88 -42.96 17.87
CA GLY A 121 15.64 -44.20 18.20
C GLY A 121 16.68 -43.96 19.29
N ALA A 122 16.99 -44.98 20.08
CA ALA A 122 17.98 -44.88 21.15
C ALA A 122 19.39 -44.47 20.66
N ASN A 123 19.69 -44.71 19.39
CA ASN A 123 20.98 -44.36 18.78
C ASN A 123 20.93 -43.02 17.99
N GLU A 124 19.85 -42.29 18.07
CA GLU A 124 19.64 -41.02 17.38
C GLU A 124 19.76 -39.83 18.39
N ASP A 125 20.92 -39.72 19.05
CA ASP A 125 21.14 -38.69 20.05
C ASP A 125 21.19 -37.25 19.54
N ASP A 126 21.20 -37.08 18.22
CA ASP A 126 21.13 -35.79 17.54
C ASP A 126 19.69 -35.34 17.25
N ARG A 127 18.68 -36.20 17.50
CA ARG A 127 17.30 -35.94 17.09
C ARG A 127 16.36 -35.68 18.25
N PHE A 128 15.35 -34.82 17.96
CA PHE A 128 14.30 -34.44 18.90
C PHE A 128 13.04 -33.96 18.17
N ASN A 129 11.93 -33.91 18.87
CA ASN A 129 10.71 -33.26 18.42
C ASN A 129 10.53 -31.91 19.14
N LEU A 130 9.99 -30.94 18.42
CA LEU A 130 9.73 -29.59 18.94
C LEU A 130 8.28 -29.20 18.66
N VAL A 131 7.56 -28.85 19.71
CA VAL A 131 6.23 -28.24 19.64
C VAL A 131 6.35 -26.79 20.04
N LEU A 132 5.92 -25.90 19.16
CA LEU A 132 5.86 -24.46 19.40
C LEU A 132 4.41 -24.04 19.52
N GLN A 133 4.09 -23.24 20.50
CA GLN A 133 2.75 -22.71 20.69
C GLN A 133 2.81 -21.21 20.94
N ARG A 134 1.86 -20.50 20.32
CA ARG A 134 1.50 -19.15 20.70
C ARG A 134 0.31 -19.22 21.64
N VAL A 135 0.43 -18.63 22.80
CA VAL A 135 -0.64 -18.55 23.78
C VAL A 135 -1.13 -17.11 23.93
N ARG A 136 -2.36 -16.92 24.40
CA ARG A 136 -3.00 -15.60 24.52
C ARG A 136 -2.18 -14.63 25.40
N SER A 137 -1.58 -15.13 26.44
CA SER A 137 -0.69 -14.40 27.35
C SER A 137 0.20 -15.38 28.09
N ALA A 138 1.29 -14.92 28.68
CA ALA A 138 2.15 -15.74 29.50
C ALA A 138 1.35 -16.47 30.59
N GLY A 139 1.55 -17.79 30.71
CA GLY A 139 0.83 -18.66 31.63
C GLY A 139 -0.62 -19.02 31.22
N SER A 140 -1.09 -18.58 30.06
CA SER A 140 -2.43 -18.96 29.54
C SER A 140 -2.43 -20.35 28.94
N GLU A 141 -3.49 -21.13 29.21
CA GLU A 141 -3.74 -22.42 28.54
C GLU A 141 -4.40 -22.25 27.16
N HIS A 142 -4.81 -21.04 26.79
CA HIS A 142 -5.47 -20.79 25.52
C HIS A 142 -4.45 -20.68 24.40
N ILE A 143 -4.39 -21.71 23.56
CA ILE A 143 -3.52 -21.79 22.39
C ILE A 143 -4.15 -21.04 21.23
N GLU A 144 -3.46 -20.07 20.68
CA GLU A 144 -3.87 -19.31 19.47
C GLU A 144 -3.30 -19.89 18.19
N ASP A 145 -2.07 -20.46 18.27
CA ASP A 145 -1.38 -21.08 17.15
C ASP A 145 -0.44 -22.18 17.62
N GLN A 146 -0.20 -23.21 16.79
CA GLN A 146 0.66 -24.32 17.12
C GLN A 146 1.37 -24.85 15.90
N GLU A 147 2.66 -25.11 16.04
CA GLU A 147 3.51 -25.78 15.06
C GLU A 147 4.19 -27.01 15.69
N ILE A 148 4.26 -28.10 14.92
CA ILE A 148 4.88 -29.35 15.38
C ILE A 148 5.95 -29.78 14.38
N PHE A 149 7.20 -29.79 14.85
CA PHE A 149 8.36 -30.24 14.09
C PHE A 149 8.85 -31.58 14.65
N ARG A 150 8.76 -32.63 13.85
CA ARG A 150 9.18 -33.96 14.24
C ARG A 150 10.56 -34.30 13.70
N ARG A 151 11.34 -35.05 14.49
CA ARG A 151 12.66 -35.58 14.12
C ARG A 151 13.62 -34.50 13.59
N LEU A 152 13.64 -33.33 14.24
CA LEU A 152 14.65 -32.30 13.97
C LEU A 152 16.03 -32.84 14.35
N SER A 153 17.06 -32.43 13.63
CA SER A 153 18.47 -32.76 13.94
C SER A 153 19.26 -31.50 14.27
N ILE A 154 20.20 -31.63 15.18
CA ILE A 154 21.19 -30.59 15.50
C ILE A 154 22.39 -30.61 14.54
N VAL A 155 22.54 -31.64 13.72
CA VAL A 155 23.69 -31.85 12.82
C VAL A 155 23.49 -31.05 11.52
N PRO A 156 24.40 -30.09 11.21
CA PRO A 156 24.34 -29.35 9.96
C PRO A 156 24.40 -30.25 8.73
N GLY A 157 23.70 -29.86 7.66
CA GLY A 157 23.68 -30.60 6.41
C GLY A 157 22.67 -31.77 6.35
N THR A 158 21.99 -32.08 7.45
CA THR A 158 20.89 -33.05 7.44
C THR A 158 19.61 -32.41 6.90
N THR A 159 18.73 -33.18 6.29
CA THR A 159 17.45 -32.71 5.71
C THR A 159 16.51 -32.10 6.74
N ARG A 160 16.68 -32.43 8.03
CA ARG A 160 15.87 -31.93 9.13
C ARG A 160 16.71 -31.10 10.13
N PHE A 161 17.76 -30.45 9.65
CA PHE A 161 18.55 -29.54 10.48
C PHE A 161 17.68 -28.45 11.05
N VAL A 162 17.72 -28.27 12.37
CA VAL A 162 16.78 -27.38 13.09
C VAL A 162 16.77 -25.96 12.56
N ALA A 163 17.93 -25.38 12.24
CA ALA A 163 18.00 -24.02 11.74
C ALA A 163 17.36 -23.87 10.34
N THR A 164 17.47 -24.89 9.49
CA THR A 164 16.83 -24.91 8.17
C THR A 164 15.34 -25.21 8.29
N ALA A 165 14.95 -26.21 9.09
CA ALA A 165 13.55 -26.58 9.27
C ALA A 165 12.72 -25.44 9.89
N LEU A 166 13.28 -24.66 10.82
CA LEU A 166 12.59 -23.52 11.43
C LEU A 166 12.55 -22.27 10.54
N GLN A 167 13.14 -22.29 9.34
CA GLN A 167 12.87 -21.23 8.35
C GLN A 167 11.43 -21.27 7.87
N GLU A 168 10.78 -22.43 7.87
CA GLU A 168 9.36 -22.60 7.52
C GLU A 168 8.41 -22.17 8.67
N SER A 169 8.93 -22.05 9.91
CA SER A 169 8.11 -21.63 11.07
C SER A 169 7.62 -20.19 10.90
N THR A 170 6.36 -19.96 11.24
CA THR A 170 5.75 -18.63 11.33
C THR A 170 5.93 -18.02 12.72
N LEU A 171 6.30 -18.82 13.72
CA LEU A 171 6.40 -18.42 15.12
C LEU A 171 7.81 -18.01 15.52
N VAL A 172 8.82 -18.85 15.20
CA VAL A 172 10.19 -18.64 15.65
C VAL A 172 11.24 -18.89 14.56
N ARG A 173 12.46 -18.49 14.85
CA ARG A 173 13.68 -18.88 14.12
C ARG A 173 14.80 -19.17 15.12
N VAL A 174 15.82 -19.87 14.69
CA VAL A 174 17.01 -20.10 15.52
C VAL A 174 17.83 -18.81 15.60
N ARG A 175 18.22 -18.42 16.81
CA ARG A 175 19.12 -17.31 17.09
C ARG A 175 20.51 -17.83 17.44
N GLY A 176 21.50 -17.38 16.70
CA GLY A 176 22.89 -17.78 16.94
C GLY A 176 23.24 -19.18 16.41
N SER A 177 24.23 -19.82 17.01
CA SER A 177 24.70 -21.15 16.63
C SER A 177 23.86 -22.25 17.27
N VAL A 178 23.66 -23.33 16.53
CA VAL A 178 23.03 -24.55 17.06
C VAL A 178 24.04 -25.26 17.97
N PRO A 179 23.66 -25.65 19.22
CA PRO A 179 24.52 -26.37 20.15
C PRO A 179 24.87 -27.79 19.65
N ALA A 180 25.95 -28.34 20.16
CA ALA A 180 26.40 -29.69 19.81
C ALA A 180 25.55 -30.82 20.42
N ALA A 181 24.78 -30.52 21.48
CA ALA A 181 23.84 -31.44 22.10
C ALA A 181 22.40 -31.05 21.77
N ARG A 182 21.52 -32.04 21.63
CA ARG A 182 20.07 -31.77 21.42
C ARG A 182 19.46 -31.15 22.68
N PRO A 183 18.36 -30.39 22.55
CA PRO A 183 17.64 -29.81 23.67
C PRO A 183 17.11 -30.88 24.64
N ASP A 184 17.22 -30.61 25.95
CA ASP A 184 16.72 -31.48 26.99
C ASP A 184 15.20 -31.63 26.90
N ARG A 185 14.68 -32.80 27.31
CA ARG A 185 13.22 -33.02 27.38
C ARG A 185 12.59 -32.05 28.37
N THR A 186 11.49 -31.43 27.95
CA THR A 186 10.66 -30.59 28.80
C THR A 186 9.65 -31.39 29.64
N TYR A 187 9.62 -32.70 29.46
CA TYR A 187 8.76 -33.63 30.19
C TYR A 187 9.00 -33.57 31.70
N ARG A 188 7.93 -33.51 32.49
CA ARG A 188 7.97 -33.54 33.95
C ARG A 188 7.36 -34.83 34.47
N ALA A 189 8.19 -35.79 34.84
CA ALA A 189 7.74 -37.04 35.45
C ALA A 189 6.93 -36.77 36.73
N GLY A 190 5.80 -37.47 36.89
CA GLY A 190 4.94 -37.34 38.08
C GLY A 190 4.01 -36.14 38.09
N ALA A 191 4.04 -35.26 37.10
CA ALA A 191 3.08 -34.17 36.99
C ALA A 191 1.72 -34.68 36.45
N ARG A 192 0.60 -34.00 36.82
CA ARG A 192 -0.75 -34.30 36.32
C ARG A 192 -0.85 -34.15 34.79
N HIS A 193 -0.01 -33.29 34.22
CA HIS A 193 0.21 -33.13 32.78
C HIS A 193 1.72 -33.33 32.53
N PRO A 194 2.12 -34.45 31.93
CA PRO A 194 3.54 -34.79 31.77
C PRO A 194 4.27 -33.91 30.73
N ILE A 195 3.56 -33.25 29.82
CA ILE A 195 4.14 -32.33 28.85
C ILE A 195 4.47 -31.01 29.54
N GLY A 196 5.77 -30.71 29.68
CA GLY A 196 6.24 -29.41 30.14
C GLY A 196 6.46 -28.45 28.97
N TYR A 197 6.33 -27.17 29.24
CA TYR A 197 6.65 -26.11 28.29
C TYR A 197 7.70 -25.17 28.91
N VAL A 198 8.55 -24.62 28.06
CA VAL A 198 9.44 -23.51 28.36
C VAL A 198 8.82 -22.27 27.74
N ASP A 199 8.42 -21.33 28.56
CA ASP A 199 7.85 -20.06 28.10
C ASP A 199 8.94 -19.13 27.55
N SER A 200 8.55 -18.20 26.69
CA SER A 200 9.43 -17.15 26.19
C SER A 200 9.90 -16.23 27.33
N ASN A 201 11.12 -15.76 27.20
CA ASN A 201 11.69 -14.75 28.08
C ASN A 201 10.93 -13.42 27.92
N PRO A 202 10.85 -12.58 28.95
CA PRO A 202 10.22 -11.27 28.86
C PRO A 202 11.18 -10.21 28.27
N ASP A 203 11.94 -10.59 27.24
CA ASP A 203 12.94 -9.77 26.56
C ASP A 203 12.43 -9.17 25.24
N GLY A 204 11.19 -9.48 24.87
CA GLY A 204 10.55 -8.86 23.73
C GLY A 204 10.20 -7.40 23.97
N ASP A 205 10.40 -6.56 22.95
CA ASP A 205 10.14 -5.13 23.00
C ASP A 205 9.34 -4.65 21.79
N ASP A 206 8.36 -3.78 22.03
CA ASP A 206 7.48 -3.22 20.99
C ASP A 206 8.14 -2.13 20.15
N GLY A 207 9.33 -1.66 20.54
CA GLY A 207 10.04 -0.56 19.92
C GLY A 207 9.49 0.82 20.30
N ASP A 208 10.18 1.84 19.84
CA ASP A 208 9.87 3.24 20.09
C ASP A 208 8.64 3.71 19.30
N ALA A 209 8.21 4.95 19.57
CA ALA A 209 7.17 5.61 18.80
C ALA A 209 7.60 5.74 17.33
N LEU A 210 6.67 5.45 16.40
CA LEU A 210 6.95 5.59 14.97
C LEU A 210 7.26 7.04 14.63
N THR A 211 8.26 7.23 13.79
CA THR A 211 8.59 8.49 13.14
C THR A 211 8.04 8.49 11.72
N ASP A 212 8.07 9.66 11.07
CA ASP A 212 7.71 9.77 9.65
C ASP A 212 8.64 8.92 8.77
N TYR A 213 9.92 8.80 9.15
CA TYR A 213 10.90 7.96 8.45
C TYR A 213 10.55 6.47 8.49
N ASP A 214 10.01 5.99 9.60
CA ASP A 214 9.60 4.60 9.74
C ASP A 214 8.39 4.29 8.86
N LEU A 215 7.43 5.22 8.78
CA LEU A 215 6.24 5.09 7.94
C LEU A 215 6.60 5.13 6.45
N ILE A 216 7.48 6.04 6.04
CA ILE A 216 7.96 6.14 4.66
C ILE A 216 8.81 4.90 4.32
N GLY A 217 9.77 4.59 5.18
CA GLY A 217 10.69 3.48 4.98
C GLY A 217 11.74 3.74 3.90
N SER A 218 12.30 2.67 3.37
CA SER A 218 13.34 2.70 2.34
C SER A 218 12.89 1.96 1.08
N GLU A 219 12.98 2.62 -0.05
CA GLU A 219 12.69 2.03 -1.36
C GLU A 219 13.61 0.85 -1.69
N GLN A 220 14.92 1.02 -1.44
CA GLN A 220 15.92 -0.02 -1.70
C GLN A 220 15.72 -1.28 -0.85
N ARG A 221 15.29 -1.10 0.41
CA ARG A 221 15.04 -2.19 1.34
C ARG A 221 13.62 -2.72 1.28
N GLY A 222 12.71 -2.07 0.55
CA GLY A 222 11.30 -2.43 0.50
C GLY A 222 10.63 -2.34 1.88
N THR A 223 10.93 -1.31 2.67
CA THR A 223 10.38 -1.12 4.02
C THR A 223 9.39 0.03 4.06
N GLY A 224 8.56 0.10 5.11
CA GLY A 224 7.54 1.13 5.26
C GLY A 224 6.50 1.07 4.16
N LEU A 225 6.14 2.22 3.59
CA LEU A 225 5.25 2.34 2.45
C LEU A 225 5.70 1.49 1.25
N PHE A 226 7.01 1.45 0.98
CA PHE A 226 7.56 0.77 -0.19
C PHE A 226 7.46 -0.76 -0.12
N ALA A 227 7.17 -1.33 1.06
CA ALA A 227 6.85 -2.75 1.18
C ALA A 227 5.62 -3.15 0.32
N LEU A 228 4.69 -2.21 0.09
CA LEU A 228 3.50 -2.45 -0.72
C LEU A 228 3.78 -2.72 -2.21
N ARG A 229 5.00 -2.48 -2.72
CA ARG A 229 5.37 -2.86 -4.10
C ARG A 229 5.30 -4.37 -4.35
N ALA A 230 5.40 -5.16 -3.29
CA ALA A 230 5.22 -6.61 -3.37
C ALA A 230 3.74 -7.03 -3.45
N SER A 231 2.80 -6.07 -3.47
CA SER A 231 1.36 -6.33 -3.51
C SER A 231 0.75 -5.77 -4.79
N ASP A 232 0.16 -6.64 -5.60
CA ASP A 232 -0.38 -6.26 -6.92
C ASP A 232 -1.75 -5.56 -6.90
N ASP A 233 -2.50 -5.68 -5.81
CA ASP A 233 -3.91 -5.30 -5.75
C ASP A 233 -4.18 -4.26 -4.64
N VAL A 234 -3.62 -3.06 -4.77
CA VAL A 234 -3.89 -1.95 -3.86
C VAL A 234 -4.65 -0.86 -4.60
N HIS A 235 -5.86 -0.51 -4.12
CA HIS A 235 -6.72 0.51 -4.72
C HIS A 235 -6.88 1.74 -3.82
N PHE A 236 -6.80 1.52 -2.51
CA PHE A 236 -6.78 2.56 -1.50
C PHE A 236 -5.55 2.40 -0.62
N LEU A 237 -4.95 3.51 -0.26
CA LEU A 237 -3.86 3.59 0.72
C LEU A 237 -4.33 4.40 1.91
N CYS A 238 -4.27 3.83 3.09
CA CYS A 238 -4.58 4.47 4.35
C CYS A 238 -3.35 4.37 5.26
N ILE A 239 -2.93 5.51 5.79
CA ILE A 239 -1.84 5.59 6.75
C ILE A 239 -2.43 6.21 8.01
N PRO A 240 -2.96 5.37 8.93
CA PRO A 240 -3.52 5.87 10.17
C PRO A 240 -2.46 6.61 11.00
N PRO A 241 -2.86 7.54 11.85
CA PRO A 241 -1.95 8.24 12.75
C PRO A 241 -1.02 7.28 13.50
N PRO A 242 0.27 7.62 13.69
CA PRO A 242 1.23 6.75 14.36
C PRO A 242 0.90 6.56 15.85
N ALA A 243 0.24 7.52 16.48
CA ALA A 243 -0.27 7.47 17.85
C ALA A 243 -1.60 8.23 17.95
N ARG A 244 -2.30 8.10 19.08
CA ARG A 244 -3.61 8.77 19.27
C ARG A 244 -3.51 10.28 19.41
N ASP A 245 -2.38 10.76 19.87
CA ASP A 245 -2.05 12.17 20.13
C ASP A 245 -1.16 12.79 19.06
N ARG A 246 -0.85 12.04 17.99
CA ARG A 246 0.02 12.49 16.93
C ARG A 246 -0.54 12.12 15.56
N ASP A 247 -0.77 13.12 14.74
CA ASP A 247 -1.19 12.94 13.34
C ASP A 247 -0.02 12.56 12.43
N VAL A 248 -0.33 12.14 11.21
CA VAL A 248 0.66 11.82 10.17
C VAL A 248 1.36 13.10 9.71
N GLY A 249 2.67 13.08 9.65
CA GLY A 249 3.45 14.25 9.23
C GLY A 249 3.29 14.60 7.74
N PRO A 250 3.46 15.88 7.37
CA PRO A 250 3.34 16.34 5.97
C PRO A 250 4.27 15.58 5.02
N SER A 251 5.48 15.25 5.46
CA SER A 251 6.46 14.49 4.67
C SER A 251 5.93 13.12 4.24
N VAL A 252 5.24 12.43 5.14
CA VAL A 252 4.62 11.12 4.83
C VAL A 252 3.53 11.30 3.79
N LEU A 253 2.69 12.35 3.93
CA LEU A 253 1.57 12.59 3.01
C LEU A 253 2.04 12.89 1.59
N VAL A 254 3.11 13.68 1.44
CA VAL A 254 3.71 14.00 0.13
C VAL A 254 4.27 12.73 -0.53
N VAL A 255 5.06 11.95 0.21
CA VAL A 255 5.62 10.70 -0.31
C VAL A 255 4.51 9.68 -0.61
N ALA A 256 3.51 9.56 0.27
CA ALA A 256 2.39 8.65 0.07
C ALA A 256 1.53 9.02 -1.13
N ALA A 257 1.27 10.31 -1.38
CA ALA A 257 0.53 10.76 -2.55
C ALA A 257 1.28 10.44 -3.86
N ARG A 258 2.61 10.59 -3.87
CA ARG A 258 3.45 10.18 -4.99
C ARG A 258 3.42 8.66 -5.18
N PHE A 259 3.60 7.91 -4.10
CA PHE A 259 3.58 6.45 -4.13
C PHE A 259 2.20 5.90 -4.53
N ALA A 260 1.11 6.52 -4.07
CA ALA A 260 -0.24 6.18 -4.52
C ALA A 260 -0.41 6.35 -6.04
N ARG A 261 0.24 7.37 -6.64
CA ARG A 261 0.27 7.54 -8.09
C ARG A 261 1.01 6.39 -8.79
N GLU A 262 2.15 5.96 -8.26
CA GLU A 262 2.90 4.80 -8.80
C GLU A 262 2.07 3.52 -8.75
N LEU A 263 1.38 3.27 -7.63
CA LEU A 263 0.48 2.13 -7.43
C LEU A 263 -0.84 2.25 -8.21
N ARG A 264 -1.15 3.42 -8.79
CA ARG A 264 -2.48 3.75 -9.35
C ARG A 264 -3.60 3.58 -8.31
N ALA A 265 -3.30 3.89 -7.07
CA ALA A 265 -4.21 3.87 -5.93
C ALA A 265 -4.65 5.27 -5.53
N MET A 266 -5.61 5.35 -4.62
CA MET A 266 -6.07 6.58 -3.99
C MET A 266 -5.62 6.63 -2.53
N LEU A 267 -4.85 7.66 -2.16
CA LEU A 267 -4.49 7.94 -0.78
C LEU A 267 -5.71 8.53 -0.04
N ILE A 268 -6.09 7.95 1.07
CA ILE A 268 -7.09 8.51 1.98
C ILE A 268 -6.34 9.26 3.08
N VAL A 269 -6.49 10.57 3.10
CA VAL A 269 -5.83 11.44 4.06
C VAL A 269 -6.76 11.67 5.24
N ASP A 270 -6.29 11.36 6.43
CA ASP A 270 -7.03 11.60 7.67
C ASP A 270 -7.00 13.09 8.05
N PRO A 271 -8.14 13.68 8.47
CA PRO A 271 -8.14 15.03 9.00
C PRO A 271 -7.39 15.06 10.35
N PRO A 272 -6.55 16.08 10.59
CA PRO A 272 -5.87 16.27 11.87
C PRO A 272 -6.83 16.27 13.06
N ALA A 273 -6.35 15.84 14.22
CA ALA A 273 -7.16 15.77 15.44
C ALA A 273 -7.61 17.15 15.94
N THR A 274 -6.88 18.19 15.56
CA THR A 274 -7.15 19.59 15.92
C THR A 274 -8.32 20.20 15.14
N TRP A 275 -8.77 19.60 14.03
CA TRP A 275 -9.88 20.14 13.27
C TRP A 275 -11.22 19.75 13.92
N ALA A 276 -11.74 20.66 14.74
CA ALA A 276 -13.00 20.46 15.46
C ALA A 276 -14.21 21.02 14.72
N THR A 277 -14.02 22.02 13.84
CA THR A 277 -15.08 22.73 13.11
C THR A 277 -14.83 22.72 11.60
N CYS A 278 -15.86 23.11 10.83
CA CYS A 278 -15.73 23.32 9.38
C CYS A 278 -14.68 24.37 9.04
N ASP A 279 -14.59 25.44 9.83
CA ASP A 279 -13.63 26.53 9.59
C ASP A 279 -12.19 26.10 9.88
N ASP A 280 -11.97 25.25 10.89
CA ASP A 280 -10.66 24.63 11.14
C ASP A 280 -10.25 23.76 9.95
N ALA A 281 -11.16 22.95 9.41
CA ALA A 281 -10.90 22.11 8.25
C ALA A 281 -10.52 22.94 7.01
N LEU A 282 -11.24 24.04 6.76
CA LEU A 282 -10.97 24.91 5.62
C LEU A 282 -9.66 25.69 5.77
N SER A 283 -9.30 26.09 6.98
CA SER A 283 -8.03 26.77 7.27
C SER A 283 -6.87 25.80 7.17
N GLY A 284 -6.99 24.63 7.80
CA GLY A 284 -5.95 23.61 7.78
C GLY A 284 -5.71 23.00 6.40
N MET A 285 -6.71 22.95 5.52
CA MET A 285 -6.50 22.55 4.11
C MET A 285 -5.58 23.52 3.35
N ARG A 286 -5.62 24.82 3.66
CA ARG A 286 -4.71 25.79 3.05
C ARG A 286 -3.28 25.62 3.56
N GLU A 287 -3.14 25.28 4.84
CA GLU A 287 -1.83 25.03 5.47
C GLU A 287 -1.22 23.70 5.00
N LEU A 288 -2.06 22.67 4.79
CA LEU A 288 -1.61 21.36 4.33
C LEU A 288 -1.07 21.40 2.91
N ASP A 289 -1.59 22.29 2.06
CA ASP A 289 -1.22 22.53 0.65
C ASP A 289 -0.96 21.25 -0.18
N LEU A 290 -1.68 20.17 0.14
CA LEU A 290 -1.59 18.90 -0.57
C LEU A 290 -2.56 18.86 -1.74
N GLN A 291 -2.08 19.15 -2.93
CA GLN A 291 -2.86 19.05 -4.16
C GLN A 291 -2.53 17.76 -4.91
N SER A 292 -3.46 16.81 -4.93
CA SER A 292 -3.26 15.54 -5.61
C SER A 292 -4.57 14.96 -6.14
N ASP A 293 -4.54 14.53 -7.39
CA ASP A 293 -5.62 13.77 -8.01
C ASP A 293 -5.64 12.28 -7.58
N HIS A 294 -4.61 11.85 -6.86
CA HIS A 294 -4.48 10.54 -6.22
C HIS A 294 -4.73 10.56 -4.72
N ALA A 295 -5.28 11.64 -4.18
CA ALA A 295 -5.62 11.74 -2.78
C ALA A 295 -7.04 12.26 -2.58
N LEU A 296 -7.67 11.84 -1.49
CA LEU A 296 -8.95 12.34 -1.03
C LEU A 296 -8.90 12.56 0.47
N MET A 297 -9.69 13.49 0.97
CA MET A 297 -9.89 13.73 2.39
C MET A 297 -11.38 13.81 2.69
N CYS A 298 -11.76 13.27 3.84
CA CYS A 298 -13.11 13.33 4.35
C CYS A 298 -13.14 14.01 5.73
N PHE A 299 -14.15 14.80 6.00
CA PHE A 299 -14.36 15.46 7.28
C PHE A 299 -15.84 15.33 7.70
N PRO A 300 -16.12 15.14 8.97
CA PRO A 300 -15.21 15.14 10.14
C PRO A 300 -14.57 13.77 10.40
N ARG A 301 -13.82 13.67 11.51
CA ARG A 301 -13.39 12.40 12.11
C ARG A 301 -14.60 11.56 12.53
N VAL A 302 -14.37 10.31 12.94
CA VAL A 302 -15.45 9.40 13.36
C VAL A 302 -15.46 9.18 14.87
N LEU A 303 -16.66 9.06 15.43
CA LEU A 303 -16.92 8.67 16.79
C LEU A 303 -17.30 7.18 16.79
N ALA A 304 -16.54 6.34 17.48
CA ALA A 304 -16.78 4.92 17.60
C ALA A 304 -16.53 4.44 19.04
N PHE A 305 -17.12 3.29 19.40
CA PHE A 305 -16.94 2.72 20.71
C PHE A 305 -15.58 2.01 20.82
N ASP A 306 -14.71 2.49 21.70
CA ASP A 306 -13.43 1.83 22.02
C ASP A 306 -13.71 0.68 23.00
N ARG A 307 -13.63 -0.56 22.49
CA ARG A 307 -13.88 -1.77 23.30
C ARG A 307 -12.84 -1.98 24.40
N LEU A 308 -11.62 -1.45 24.23
CA LEU A 308 -10.56 -1.59 25.24
C LEU A 308 -10.69 -0.55 26.36
N ARG A 309 -11.31 0.62 26.07
CA ARG A 309 -11.54 1.70 27.04
C ARG A 309 -12.98 1.74 27.57
N GLY A 310 -13.90 1.00 26.95
CA GLY A 310 -15.30 0.93 27.34
C GLY A 310 -16.09 2.24 27.15
N ARG A 311 -15.66 3.10 26.22
CA ARG A 311 -16.30 4.40 25.97
C ARG A 311 -16.21 4.82 24.50
N TYR A 312 -17.05 5.78 24.10
CA TYR A 312 -16.95 6.39 22.79
C TYR A 312 -15.74 7.31 22.71
N GLU A 313 -14.96 7.20 21.65
CA GLU A 313 -13.80 8.03 21.37
C GLU A 313 -13.76 8.45 19.90
N THR A 314 -13.07 9.57 19.64
CA THR A 314 -12.89 10.08 18.28
C THR A 314 -11.64 9.44 17.65
N PHE A 315 -11.83 8.89 16.44
CA PHE A 315 -10.79 8.26 15.65
C PHE A 315 -10.61 8.98 14.31
N ALA A 316 -9.45 8.79 13.70
CA ALA A 316 -9.24 9.08 12.28
C ALA A 316 -10.25 8.33 11.43
N ASN A 317 -10.67 8.91 10.31
CA ASN A 317 -11.80 8.38 9.52
C ASN A 317 -11.39 7.51 8.34
N GLY A 318 -10.10 7.45 7.99
CA GLY A 318 -9.60 6.81 6.77
C GLY A 318 -10.00 5.35 6.63
N GLY A 319 -9.97 4.59 7.73
CA GLY A 319 -10.43 3.21 7.73
C GLY A 319 -11.92 3.08 7.42
N ALA A 320 -12.76 3.88 8.07
CA ALA A 320 -14.21 3.90 7.83
C ALA A 320 -14.54 4.34 6.39
N VAL A 321 -13.89 5.39 5.90
CA VAL A 321 -14.03 5.90 4.52
C VAL A 321 -13.65 4.83 3.50
N ALA A 322 -12.51 4.16 3.69
CA ALA A 322 -12.10 3.05 2.83
C ALA A 322 -13.14 1.93 2.80
N GLY A 323 -13.72 1.59 3.97
CA GLY A 323 -14.78 0.60 4.09
C GLY A 323 -16.06 0.99 3.36
N VAL A 324 -16.48 2.26 3.47
CA VAL A 324 -17.63 2.80 2.74
C VAL A 324 -17.40 2.75 1.24
N LEU A 325 -16.24 3.22 0.75
CA LEU A 325 -15.89 3.19 -0.68
C LEU A 325 -15.85 1.75 -1.21
N ALA A 326 -15.28 0.81 -0.44
CA ALA A 326 -15.24 -0.59 -0.81
C ALA A 326 -16.66 -1.20 -0.90
N ARG A 327 -17.56 -0.85 0.03
CA ARG A 327 -18.96 -1.27 -0.01
C ARG A 327 -19.70 -0.69 -1.22
N MET A 328 -19.46 0.58 -1.54
CA MET A 328 -20.06 1.21 -2.72
C MET A 328 -19.65 0.49 -4.00
N ASP A 329 -18.36 0.15 -4.13
CA ASP A 329 -17.86 -0.61 -5.26
C ASP A 329 -18.52 -1.99 -5.40
N GLU A 330 -18.80 -2.63 -4.28
CA GLU A 330 -19.44 -3.94 -4.28
C GLU A 330 -20.92 -3.87 -4.65
N GLN A 331 -21.63 -2.85 -4.15
CA GLN A 331 -23.06 -2.68 -4.40
C GLN A 331 -23.38 -2.22 -5.81
N ARG A 332 -22.55 -1.36 -6.40
CA ARG A 332 -22.82 -0.72 -7.70
C ARG A 332 -21.75 -0.93 -8.74
N SER A 333 -20.63 -1.55 -8.40
CA SER A 333 -19.43 -1.64 -9.23
C SER A 333 -18.86 -0.25 -9.62
N PRO A 334 -17.55 -0.01 -9.50
CA PRO A 334 -16.92 1.23 -9.96
C PRO A 334 -17.05 1.41 -11.49
N TRP A 335 -17.39 0.35 -12.21
CA TRP A 335 -17.62 0.29 -13.64
C TRP A 335 -19.06 0.68 -14.06
N HIS A 336 -19.91 1.06 -13.10
CA HIS A 336 -21.29 1.43 -13.42
C HIS A 336 -21.43 2.97 -13.51
N PRO A 337 -22.06 3.52 -14.57
CA PRO A 337 -22.37 4.93 -14.62
C PRO A 337 -23.46 5.23 -13.58
N GLY A 338 -23.13 5.99 -12.57
CA GLY A 338 -24.09 6.37 -11.53
C GLY A 338 -23.76 7.75 -10.99
N PRO A 339 -24.73 8.45 -10.40
CA PRO A 339 -24.45 9.67 -9.67
C PRO A 339 -23.46 9.38 -8.56
N ASP A 340 -22.64 10.38 -8.24
CA ASP A 340 -21.70 10.30 -7.12
C ASP A 340 -22.47 9.95 -5.86
N ASP A 341 -21.99 8.92 -5.15
CA ASP A 341 -22.62 8.44 -3.96
C ASP A 341 -22.11 9.18 -2.73
N GLU A 342 -22.98 9.34 -1.76
CA GLU A 342 -22.64 9.93 -0.47
C GLU A 342 -21.85 8.94 0.38
N LEU A 343 -20.87 9.45 1.13
CA LEU A 343 -20.12 8.67 2.09
C LEU A 343 -20.97 8.48 3.37
N LEU A 344 -21.73 7.39 3.41
CA LEU A 344 -22.61 7.09 4.51
C LEU A 344 -22.03 5.96 5.39
N LEU A 345 -21.77 6.26 6.65
CA LEU A 345 -21.26 5.31 7.63
C LEU A 345 -22.30 4.23 7.98
N ARG A 346 -21.85 3.05 8.38
CA ARG A 346 -22.72 2.02 8.96
C ARG A 346 -23.04 2.31 10.42
N PRO A 347 -24.18 1.79 10.95
CA PRO A 347 -24.46 1.84 12.38
C PRO A 347 -23.29 1.30 13.21
N GLY A 348 -22.98 1.98 14.32
CA GLY A 348 -21.81 1.68 15.16
C GLY A 348 -20.69 2.72 15.04
N THR A 349 -20.55 3.32 13.87
CA THR A 349 -19.62 4.43 13.62
C THR A 349 -20.43 5.68 13.26
N ARG A 350 -20.12 6.84 13.84
CA ARG A 350 -20.80 8.11 13.60
C ARG A 350 -19.82 9.17 13.18
N ALA A 351 -20.26 10.16 12.41
CA ALA A 351 -19.51 11.37 12.20
C ALA A 351 -19.36 12.11 13.56
N ALA A 352 -18.16 12.56 13.88
CA ALA A 352 -17.88 13.23 15.15
C ALA A 352 -18.53 14.63 15.24
N LEU A 353 -18.89 15.22 14.10
CA LEU A 353 -19.57 16.50 13.98
C LEU A 353 -20.73 16.36 12.99
N LEU A 354 -21.87 16.97 13.30
CA LEU A 354 -22.99 17.10 12.37
C LEU A 354 -22.79 18.39 11.57
N LEU A 355 -22.70 18.25 10.25
CA LEU A 355 -22.50 19.35 9.33
C LEU A 355 -23.83 19.83 8.76
N THR A 356 -24.01 21.14 8.70
CA THR A 356 -25.12 21.78 7.99
C THR A 356 -24.91 21.68 6.47
N ASP A 357 -25.98 21.86 5.67
CA ASP A 357 -25.89 21.84 4.21
C ASP A 357 -24.95 22.94 3.66
N ALA A 358 -24.89 24.08 4.31
CA ALA A 358 -23.99 25.17 3.97
C ALA A 358 -22.52 24.77 4.19
N GLU A 359 -22.21 24.17 5.34
CA GLU A 359 -20.85 23.69 5.67
C GLU A 359 -20.42 22.58 4.74
N ARG A 360 -21.31 21.63 4.45
CA ARG A 360 -21.06 20.54 3.48
C ARG A 360 -20.71 21.10 2.09
N SER A 361 -21.48 22.09 1.62
CA SER A 361 -21.23 22.73 0.34
C SER A 361 -19.90 23.51 0.32
N ARG A 362 -19.55 24.18 1.42
CA ARG A 362 -18.25 24.87 1.58
C ARG A 362 -17.09 23.88 1.56
N LEU A 363 -17.15 22.81 2.32
CA LEU A 363 -16.12 21.74 2.34
C LEU A 363 -15.93 21.15 0.94
N ALA A 364 -17.02 20.75 0.28
CA ALA A 364 -16.96 20.17 -1.07
C ALA A 364 -16.37 21.12 -2.12
N ALA A 365 -16.62 22.43 -2.00
CA ALA A 365 -16.03 23.44 -2.88
C ALA A 365 -14.49 23.50 -2.77
N HIS A 366 -13.93 23.11 -1.60
CA HIS A 366 -12.49 23.08 -1.34
C HIS A 366 -11.88 21.66 -1.45
N GLY A 367 -12.61 20.68 -2.02
CA GLY A 367 -12.10 19.31 -2.23
C GLY A 367 -12.18 18.41 -1.02
N VAL A 368 -12.81 18.84 0.08
CA VAL A 368 -13.03 18.03 1.28
C VAL A 368 -14.40 17.37 1.19
N ASN A 369 -14.44 16.04 1.32
CA ASN A 369 -15.68 15.28 1.23
C ASN A 369 -16.38 15.22 2.58
N PRO A 370 -17.65 15.70 2.70
CA PRO A 370 -18.39 15.61 3.94
C PRO A 370 -18.77 14.15 4.25
N LEU A 371 -18.46 13.69 5.46
CA LEU A 371 -18.77 12.36 5.95
C LEU A 371 -20.05 12.41 6.79
N GLN A 372 -20.98 11.48 6.57
CA GLN A 372 -22.30 11.48 7.21
C GLN A 372 -22.60 10.13 7.86
N SER A 373 -23.36 10.18 8.96
CA SER A 373 -23.90 8.99 9.65
C SER A 373 -25.31 8.64 9.20
N LEU A 374 -26.10 9.65 8.88
CA LEU A 374 -27.51 9.53 8.51
C LEU A 374 -27.78 10.46 7.34
N ARG A 375 -28.71 10.10 6.52
CA ARG A 375 -29.23 10.93 5.43
C ARG A 375 -30.55 11.56 5.84
N THR A 376 -30.65 12.87 5.64
CA THR A 376 -31.89 13.60 5.83
C THR A 376 -32.68 13.67 4.51
N ALA A 377 -34.00 13.53 4.57
CA ALA A 377 -34.84 13.65 3.39
C ALA A 377 -34.72 15.07 2.80
N GLY A 378 -34.53 15.17 1.46
CA GLY A 378 -34.36 16.45 0.77
C GLY A 378 -32.90 16.97 0.73
N GLU A 379 -31.98 16.30 1.39
CA GLU A 379 -30.59 16.70 1.42
C GLU A 379 -29.91 16.62 0.04
N ARG A 380 -29.17 17.66 -0.33
CA ARG A 380 -28.48 17.73 -1.63
C ARG A 380 -27.31 16.77 -1.66
N ARG A 381 -27.23 15.94 -2.69
CA ARG A 381 -26.05 15.11 -2.98
C ARG A 381 -24.91 15.96 -3.53
N LEU A 382 -23.73 15.75 -2.99
CA LEU A 382 -22.51 16.42 -3.44
C LEU A 382 -21.59 15.40 -4.09
N PRO A 383 -21.00 15.72 -5.26
CA PRO A 383 -20.07 14.81 -5.91
C PRO A 383 -18.80 14.67 -5.07
N LEU A 384 -18.31 13.43 -4.95
CA LEU A 384 -17.06 13.14 -4.26
C LEU A 384 -15.87 13.69 -5.04
N ARG A 385 -14.92 14.30 -4.34
CA ARG A 385 -13.78 15.01 -4.92
C ARG A 385 -12.44 14.45 -4.47
N THR A 386 -11.47 14.59 -5.35
CA THR A 386 -10.04 14.43 -5.02
C THR A 386 -9.50 15.73 -4.42
N LEU A 387 -8.31 15.69 -3.85
CA LEU A 387 -7.61 16.89 -3.36
C LEU A 387 -7.06 17.79 -4.49
N ALA A 388 -7.20 17.41 -5.75
CA ALA A 388 -6.96 18.29 -6.89
C ALA A 388 -8.13 19.24 -7.18
N GLY A 389 -9.26 19.10 -6.48
CA GLY A 389 -10.48 19.88 -6.71
C GLY A 389 -10.36 21.34 -6.31
N GLY A 390 -10.82 22.26 -7.19
CA GLY A 390 -10.95 23.70 -6.92
C GLY A 390 -10.19 24.62 -7.87
N THR A 391 -9.23 24.18 -8.65
CA THR A 391 -8.33 25.03 -9.45
C THR A 391 -8.45 24.89 -10.96
N GLY A 392 -9.68 24.82 -11.52
CA GLY A 392 -9.88 24.86 -12.98
C GLY A 392 -9.35 23.64 -13.76
N ARG A 393 -8.95 22.58 -13.09
CA ARG A 393 -8.51 21.32 -13.69
C ARG A 393 -9.68 20.53 -14.28
N SER A 394 -9.38 19.54 -15.11
CA SER A 394 -10.39 18.70 -15.75
C SER A 394 -11.32 18.05 -14.72
N ALA A 395 -12.59 17.85 -15.10
CA ALA A 395 -13.58 17.16 -14.26
C ALA A 395 -13.09 15.76 -13.85
N GLU A 396 -12.27 15.12 -14.68
CA GLU A 396 -11.71 13.80 -14.44
C GLU A 396 -10.71 13.77 -13.27
N SER A 397 -9.80 14.73 -13.18
CA SER A 397 -8.85 14.77 -12.07
C SER A 397 -9.48 15.23 -10.75
N SER A 398 -10.56 16.03 -10.80
CA SER A 398 -11.22 16.60 -9.62
C SER A 398 -12.35 15.74 -9.05
N LEU A 399 -12.98 14.88 -9.85
CA LEU A 399 -14.03 13.98 -9.41
C LEU A 399 -13.47 12.59 -9.04
N LEU A 400 -13.69 12.17 -7.80
CA LEU A 400 -13.18 10.90 -7.28
C LEU A 400 -13.60 9.70 -8.14
N THR A 401 -14.87 9.65 -8.54
CA THR A 401 -15.41 8.54 -9.31
C THR A 401 -14.78 8.46 -10.71
N SER A 402 -14.63 9.59 -11.38
CA SER A 402 -13.99 9.65 -12.71
C SER A 402 -12.52 9.24 -12.62
N ARG A 403 -11.81 9.76 -11.62
CA ARG A 403 -10.39 9.43 -11.41
C ARG A 403 -10.19 7.95 -11.13
N ARG A 404 -10.97 7.37 -10.24
CA ARG A 404 -10.90 5.94 -9.92
C ARG A 404 -11.18 5.05 -11.13
N ARG A 405 -12.18 5.41 -11.95
CA ARG A 405 -12.46 4.70 -13.21
C ARG A 405 -11.26 4.72 -14.15
N ALA A 406 -10.65 5.90 -14.35
CA ALA A 406 -9.46 6.02 -15.17
C ALA A 406 -8.32 5.12 -14.66
N LEU A 407 -8.07 5.10 -13.35
CA LEU A 407 -7.05 4.24 -12.73
C LEU A 407 -7.34 2.74 -12.95
N LEU A 408 -8.60 2.32 -12.81
CA LEU A 408 -9.00 0.94 -13.04
C LEU A 408 -8.86 0.53 -14.52
N VAL A 409 -9.23 1.42 -15.45
CA VAL A 409 -9.04 1.20 -16.90
C VAL A 409 -7.55 1.06 -17.21
N MET A 410 -6.71 1.99 -16.73
CA MET A 410 -5.27 1.93 -16.93
C MET A 410 -4.66 0.62 -16.40
N SER A 411 -5.04 0.20 -15.20
CA SER A 411 -4.54 -1.04 -14.59
C SER A 411 -5.02 -2.29 -15.31
N SER A 412 -6.28 -2.31 -15.78
CA SER A 412 -6.83 -3.43 -16.54
C SER A 412 -6.13 -3.59 -17.89
N ILE A 413 -5.93 -2.48 -18.63
CA ILE A 413 -5.24 -2.50 -19.92
C ILE A 413 -3.79 -2.89 -19.76
N GLU A 414 -3.06 -2.26 -18.83
CA GLU A 414 -1.65 -2.57 -18.58
C GLU A 414 -1.44 -4.05 -18.26
N ARG A 415 -2.28 -4.61 -17.38
CA ARG A 415 -2.17 -6.03 -17.01
C ARG A 415 -2.59 -6.97 -18.14
N GLY A 416 -3.65 -6.64 -18.86
CA GLY A 416 -4.19 -7.46 -19.94
C GLY A 416 -3.33 -7.47 -21.20
N THR A 417 -2.46 -6.46 -21.38
CA THR A 417 -1.58 -6.34 -22.54
C THR A 417 -0.12 -6.71 -22.27
N ARG A 418 0.23 -7.21 -21.08
CA ARG A 418 1.62 -7.62 -20.71
C ARG A 418 2.19 -8.71 -21.61
N TRP A 419 1.36 -9.54 -22.20
CA TRP A 419 1.79 -10.58 -23.15
C TRP A 419 2.52 -10.01 -24.38
N ALA A 420 2.26 -8.75 -24.72
CA ALA A 420 2.90 -8.05 -25.85
C ALA A 420 4.44 -7.94 -25.71
N LEU A 421 4.99 -8.16 -24.53
CA LEU A 421 6.44 -8.23 -24.30
C LEU A 421 7.15 -9.31 -25.13
N PHE A 422 6.44 -10.37 -25.47
CA PHE A 422 7.02 -11.49 -26.23
C PHE A 422 7.01 -11.28 -27.74
N ASP A 423 6.21 -10.31 -28.25
CA ASP A 423 5.99 -10.06 -29.67
C ASP A 423 6.19 -8.57 -30.05
N ALA A 424 7.13 -7.88 -29.40
CA ALA A 424 7.29 -6.42 -29.49
C ALA A 424 7.49 -5.87 -30.90
N GLY A 425 8.12 -6.61 -31.81
CA GLY A 425 8.40 -6.19 -33.18
C GLY A 425 7.35 -6.56 -34.23
N ASP A 426 6.32 -7.30 -33.87
CA ASP A 426 5.32 -7.78 -34.83
C ASP A 426 4.16 -6.80 -35.00
N ARG A 427 3.98 -6.29 -36.23
CA ARG A 427 2.80 -5.46 -36.59
C ARG A 427 1.47 -6.19 -36.37
N GLY A 428 1.45 -7.51 -36.51
CA GLY A 428 0.30 -8.34 -36.20
C GLY A 428 -0.06 -8.29 -34.71
N ALA A 429 0.95 -8.25 -33.85
CA ALA A 429 0.74 -8.07 -32.41
C ALA A 429 0.15 -6.72 -32.08
N TRP A 430 0.57 -5.63 -32.72
CA TRP A 430 -0.01 -4.29 -32.51
C TRP A 430 -1.51 -4.24 -32.88
N HIS A 431 -1.91 -4.89 -33.98
CA HIS A 431 -3.32 -4.99 -34.33
C HIS A 431 -4.11 -5.82 -33.32
N LYS A 432 -3.55 -6.92 -32.81
CA LYS A 432 -4.18 -7.72 -31.75
C LYS A 432 -4.39 -6.90 -30.47
N ILE A 433 -3.36 -6.16 -30.03
CA ILE A 433 -3.43 -5.27 -28.85
C ILE A 433 -4.54 -4.22 -29.05
N THR A 434 -4.53 -3.54 -30.21
CA THR A 434 -5.53 -2.50 -30.51
C THR A 434 -6.94 -3.08 -30.43
N ARG A 435 -7.19 -4.21 -31.08
CA ARG A 435 -8.49 -4.87 -31.07
C ARG A 435 -8.89 -5.32 -29.67
N GLN A 436 -8.00 -5.95 -28.94
CA GLN A 436 -8.23 -6.43 -27.57
C GLN A 436 -8.62 -5.27 -26.62
N VAL A 437 -7.96 -4.11 -26.74
CA VAL A 437 -8.27 -2.93 -25.94
C VAL A 437 -9.59 -2.29 -26.39
N GLN A 438 -9.88 -2.27 -27.69
CA GLN A 438 -11.17 -1.80 -28.20
C GLN A 438 -12.31 -2.70 -27.70
N ASP A 439 -12.17 -4.03 -27.80
CA ASP A 439 -13.15 -5.00 -27.31
C ASP A 439 -13.40 -4.86 -25.79
N PHE A 440 -12.40 -4.46 -25.03
CA PHE A 440 -12.53 -4.15 -23.60
C PHE A 440 -13.26 -2.83 -23.33
N LEU A 441 -12.93 -1.76 -24.09
CA LEU A 441 -13.47 -0.42 -23.86
C LEU A 441 -14.89 -0.24 -24.46
N GLN A 442 -15.22 -0.94 -25.52
CA GLN A 442 -16.50 -0.78 -26.22
C GLN A 442 -17.73 -1.03 -25.31
N PRO A 443 -17.82 -2.13 -24.56
CA PRO A 443 -18.92 -2.35 -23.62
C PRO A 443 -18.99 -1.32 -22.50
N LEU A 444 -17.86 -0.74 -22.11
CA LEU A 444 -17.80 0.33 -21.11
C LEU A 444 -18.34 1.65 -21.69
N ALA A 445 -18.04 1.92 -22.96
CA ALA A 445 -18.57 3.09 -23.68
C ALA A 445 -20.08 2.98 -23.90
N GLU A 446 -20.57 1.81 -24.30
CA GLU A 446 -22.01 1.52 -24.48
C GLU A 446 -22.78 1.65 -23.16
N ALA A 447 -22.16 1.26 -22.04
CA ALA A 447 -22.71 1.47 -20.71
C ALA A 447 -22.68 2.94 -20.25
N GLY A 448 -22.10 3.87 -21.02
CA GLY A 448 -22.06 5.30 -20.71
C GLY A 448 -21.04 5.69 -19.64
N ILE A 449 -20.02 4.84 -19.38
CA ILE A 449 -19.01 5.08 -18.34
C ILE A 449 -18.14 6.31 -18.62
N PHE A 450 -17.92 6.62 -19.90
CA PHE A 450 -17.12 7.75 -20.36
C PHE A 450 -17.95 9.03 -20.61
N GLY A 451 -19.10 9.17 -19.95
CA GLY A 451 -19.95 10.35 -20.00
C GLY A 451 -20.95 10.36 -21.15
N ALA A 452 -21.77 11.43 -21.23
CA ALA A 452 -22.81 11.60 -22.26
C ALA A 452 -22.18 11.86 -23.63
N GLY A 453 -22.60 11.08 -24.63
CA GLY A 453 -22.15 11.15 -26.02
C GLY A 453 -22.18 9.75 -26.66
N GLY A 454 -22.06 9.68 -27.99
CA GLY A 454 -22.06 8.39 -28.69
C GLY A 454 -20.86 7.51 -28.31
N PRO A 455 -20.97 6.17 -28.39
CA PRO A 455 -19.87 5.26 -28.16
C PRO A 455 -18.66 5.49 -29.08
N ALA A 456 -18.92 5.99 -30.31
CA ALA A 456 -17.89 6.24 -31.31
C ALA A 456 -16.82 7.28 -30.87
N ASP A 457 -17.23 8.26 -30.06
CA ASP A 457 -16.33 9.31 -29.56
C ASP A 457 -15.92 9.10 -28.10
N ALA A 458 -16.21 7.94 -27.53
CA ALA A 458 -15.99 7.67 -26.11
C ALA A 458 -14.52 7.42 -25.78
N PHE A 459 -13.76 6.85 -26.70
CA PHE A 459 -12.35 6.53 -26.53
C PHE A 459 -11.63 6.43 -27.89
N TYR A 460 -10.32 6.45 -27.85
CA TYR A 460 -9.47 6.05 -28.99
C TYR A 460 -8.31 5.17 -28.50
N VAL A 461 -7.80 4.34 -29.41
CA VAL A 461 -6.69 3.41 -29.15
C VAL A 461 -5.72 3.49 -30.32
N VAL A 462 -4.45 3.70 -30.03
CA VAL A 462 -3.37 3.76 -31.03
C VAL A 462 -2.22 2.86 -30.59
N CYS A 463 -1.96 1.82 -31.39
CA CYS A 463 -0.79 0.97 -31.25
C CYS A 463 -0.26 0.66 -32.64
N ASP A 464 0.50 1.58 -33.20
CA ASP A 464 1.08 1.50 -34.53
C ASP A 464 2.41 2.26 -34.61
N GLU A 465 2.93 2.50 -35.80
CA GLU A 465 4.21 3.17 -36.06
C GLU A 465 4.26 4.62 -35.53
N ARG A 466 3.11 5.25 -35.25
CA ARG A 466 3.03 6.60 -34.70
C ARG A 466 3.52 6.67 -33.26
N VAL A 467 3.34 5.57 -32.51
CA VAL A 467 3.71 5.47 -31.08
C VAL A 467 4.83 4.46 -30.84
N ASN A 468 5.13 3.59 -31.82
CA ASN A 468 6.21 2.61 -31.78
C ASN A 468 7.23 2.98 -32.85
N THR A 469 8.23 3.74 -32.46
CA THR A 469 9.34 4.13 -33.35
C THR A 469 10.26 2.95 -33.64
N PRO A 470 11.06 2.98 -34.74
CA PRO A 470 12.07 1.95 -34.99
C PRO A 470 13.03 1.74 -33.82
N HIS A 471 13.31 2.79 -33.05
CA HIS A 471 14.11 2.72 -31.84
C HIS A 471 13.40 1.93 -30.72
N ASP A 472 12.13 2.20 -30.48
CA ASP A 472 11.34 1.45 -29.49
C ASP A 472 11.30 -0.04 -29.82
N VAL A 473 11.09 -0.36 -31.10
CA VAL A 473 11.07 -1.75 -31.58
C VAL A 473 12.44 -2.42 -31.36
N SER A 474 13.54 -1.69 -31.66
CA SER A 474 14.90 -2.23 -31.48
C SER A 474 15.24 -2.49 -30.00
N GLU A 475 14.61 -1.74 -29.08
CA GLU A 475 14.73 -1.95 -27.62
C GLU A 475 13.72 -2.98 -27.07
N GLY A 476 12.94 -3.62 -27.93
CA GLY A 476 11.90 -4.56 -27.50
C GLY A 476 10.77 -3.89 -26.71
N ARG A 477 10.47 -2.62 -27.01
CA ARG A 477 9.44 -1.84 -26.35
C ARG A 477 8.18 -1.77 -27.21
N VAL A 478 7.02 -1.98 -26.58
CA VAL A 478 5.70 -1.78 -27.19
C VAL A 478 4.97 -0.67 -26.46
N ASN A 479 4.56 0.34 -27.19
CA ASN A 479 3.80 1.48 -26.71
C ASN A 479 2.37 1.44 -27.23
N LEU A 480 1.43 1.70 -26.33
CA LEU A 480 0.00 1.77 -26.60
C LEU A 480 -0.54 3.09 -26.03
N LEU A 481 -1.09 3.93 -26.88
CA LEU A 481 -1.75 5.18 -26.49
C LEU A 481 -3.27 4.98 -26.43
N VAL A 482 -3.86 5.32 -25.30
CA VAL A 482 -5.30 5.26 -25.07
C VAL A 482 -5.81 6.61 -24.61
N GLY A 483 -6.90 7.08 -25.18
CA GLY A 483 -7.62 8.27 -24.74
C GLY A 483 -9.05 7.93 -24.36
N LEU A 484 -9.48 8.40 -23.20
CA LEU A 484 -10.84 8.26 -22.66
C LEU A 484 -11.49 9.62 -22.60
N ARG A 485 -12.73 9.76 -23.08
CA ARG A 485 -13.45 11.03 -23.03
C ARG A 485 -13.63 11.51 -21.58
N SER A 486 -13.30 12.76 -21.34
CA SER A 486 -13.27 13.39 -20.04
C SER A 486 -14.36 14.46 -19.91
N GLY A 487 -15.62 14.03 -19.78
CA GLY A 487 -16.75 14.90 -19.45
C GLY A 487 -17.20 15.89 -20.52
N ARG A 488 -16.31 16.59 -21.24
CA ARG A 488 -16.63 17.54 -22.30
C ARG A 488 -16.42 16.92 -23.68
N ALA A 489 -17.24 17.30 -24.64
CA ALA A 489 -17.10 16.84 -26.03
C ALA A 489 -15.72 17.24 -26.58
N GLY A 490 -14.94 16.24 -27.02
CA GLY A 490 -13.62 16.42 -27.63
C GLY A 490 -12.46 16.65 -26.64
N GLU A 491 -12.68 16.56 -25.33
CA GLU A 491 -11.59 16.47 -24.34
C GLU A 491 -11.36 15.01 -23.98
N TYR A 492 -10.10 14.57 -24.07
CA TYR A 492 -9.69 13.21 -23.71
C TYR A 492 -8.65 13.24 -22.61
N PHE A 493 -8.83 12.38 -21.63
CA PHE A 493 -7.76 11.96 -20.76
C PHE A 493 -6.97 10.86 -21.47
N SER A 494 -5.72 11.13 -21.75
CA SER A 494 -4.87 10.23 -22.51
C SER A 494 -3.74 9.68 -21.68
N PHE A 495 -3.41 8.43 -21.89
CA PHE A 495 -2.27 7.76 -21.23
C PHE A 495 -1.60 6.79 -22.19
N MET A 496 -0.30 6.59 -21.97
CA MET A 496 0.51 5.65 -22.70
C MET A 496 0.88 4.48 -21.79
N VAL A 497 0.62 3.28 -22.26
CA VAL A 497 1.11 2.03 -21.67
C VAL A 497 2.32 1.60 -22.46
N SER A 498 3.44 1.40 -21.79
CA SER A 498 4.70 0.94 -22.38
C SER A 498 5.12 -0.37 -21.74
N HIS A 499 5.33 -1.40 -22.54
CA HIS A 499 5.85 -2.69 -22.12
C HIS A 499 7.29 -2.86 -22.62
N SER A 500 8.20 -3.29 -21.73
CA SER A 500 9.60 -3.56 -22.06
C SER A 500 10.13 -4.69 -21.17
N ALA A 501 11.29 -5.23 -21.47
CA ALA A 501 11.95 -6.24 -20.63
C ALA A 501 12.19 -5.77 -19.18
N ALA A 502 12.29 -4.44 -18.96
CA ALA A 502 12.39 -3.86 -17.62
C ALA A 502 11.05 -3.79 -16.86
N GLY A 503 9.94 -4.16 -17.49
CA GLY A 503 8.59 -4.12 -16.92
C GLY A 503 7.62 -3.25 -17.70
N SER A 504 6.44 -3.06 -17.13
CA SER A 504 5.35 -2.27 -17.70
C SER A 504 5.25 -0.92 -16.99
N CYS A 505 5.00 0.14 -17.76
CA CYS A 505 4.86 1.50 -17.25
C CYS A 505 3.63 2.15 -17.86
N VAL A 506 2.87 2.92 -17.07
CA VAL A 506 1.75 3.74 -17.55
C VAL A 506 2.05 5.19 -17.22
N ARG A 507 2.01 6.05 -18.24
CA ARG A 507 2.26 7.50 -18.10
C ARG A 507 1.10 8.30 -18.67
N PRO A 508 0.71 9.42 -18.06
CA PRO A 508 -0.18 10.38 -18.70
C PRO A 508 0.40 10.85 -20.03
N ALA A 509 -0.43 11.01 -21.04
CA ALA A 509 -0.05 11.55 -22.34
C ALA A 509 -0.96 12.73 -22.68
N GLN A 510 -0.39 13.80 -23.24
CA GLN A 510 -1.18 14.85 -23.85
C GLN A 510 -1.35 14.51 -25.33
N ALA A 511 -2.57 14.21 -25.74
CA ALA A 511 -2.91 14.15 -27.15
C ALA A 511 -3.66 15.43 -27.51
N SER A 512 -3.10 16.24 -28.40
CA SER A 512 -3.83 17.36 -29.00
C SER A 512 -5.01 16.81 -29.80
N ARG A 513 -6.15 17.54 -29.78
CA ARG A 513 -7.35 17.22 -30.54
C ARG A 513 -7.01 16.82 -31.97
N LEU A 514 -7.47 15.66 -32.39
CA LEU A 514 -7.41 15.25 -33.79
C LEU A 514 -8.67 15.66 -34.51
N PRO A 515 -8.57 16.53 -35.51
CA PRO A 515 -9.61 16.59 -36.55
C PRO A 515 -9.63 15.26 -37.32
N PRO A 516 -10.78 14.78 -37.78
CA PRO A 516 -10.86 13.57 -38.57
C PRO A 516 -9.94 13.69 -39.80
N GLY A 517 -9.01 12.74 -39.96
CA GLY A 517 -8.10 12.71 -41.12
C GLY A 517 -6.75 13.39 -40.96
N THR A 518 -6.41 13.99 -39.81
CA THR A 518 -5.11 14.64 -39.59
C THR A 518 -4.06 13.66 -39.03
N ARG A 519 -2.83 13.75 -39.54
CA ARG A 519 -1.69 12.99 -38.97
C ARG A 519 -1.41 13.45 -37.56
N MET A 520 -1.40 12.50 -36.61
CA MET A 520 -1.10 12.72 -35.21
C MET A 520 0.38 13.00 -35.03
N THR A 521 0.76 14.19 -34.63
CA THR A 521 2.02 14.39 -33.90
C THR A 521 1.73 14.16 -32.43
N VAL A 522 2.05 12.96 -31.94
CA VAL A 522 2.03 12.68 -30.51
C VAL A 522 3.29 13.32 -29.95
N ASP A 523 3.13 14.49 -29.37
CA ASP A 523 4.18 15.07 -28.52
C ASP A 523 4.14 14.30 -27.20
N VAL A 524 4.78 13.14 -27.20
CA VAL A 524 5.10 12.42 -25.96
C VAL A 524 6.25 13.18 -25.33
N ARG A 525 5.98 14.38 -24.88
CA ARG A 525 6.83 14.96 -23.87
C ARG A 525 6.72 14.01 -22.71
N ALA A 526 7.86 13.40 -22.34
CA ALA A 526 8.07 12.91 -21.03
C ALA A 526 7.91 14.13 -20.09
N GLU A 527 6.66 14.50 -19.80
CA GLU A 527 6.38 15.32 -18.66
C GLU A 527 6.81 14.48 -17.46
N ALA A 528 8.08 14.58 -17.13
CA ALA A 528 8.40 14.73 -15.75
C ALA A 528 7.33 15.67 -15.22
N VAL A 529 6.30 15.09 -14.60
CA VAL A 529 5.12 15.72 -14.03
C VAL A 529 5.29 17.22 -14.00
N ASP A 530 4.72 17.94 -14.96
CA ASP A 530 4.59 19.37 -14.87
C ASP A 530 3.54 19.64 -13.78
N VAL A 531 4.00 19.46 -12.56
CA VAL A 531 3.37 20.02 -11.39
C VAL A 531 3.74 21.48 -11.51
N HIS A 532 2.79 22.29 -11.87
CA HIS A 532 2.95 23.71 -12.12
C HIS A 532 3.83 24.39 -11.08
N GLY A 533 4.87 25.07 -11.56
CA GLY A 533 5.51 26.17 -10.91
C GLY A 533 6.57 25.82 -9.86
N GLU A 534 7.11 26.87 -9.29
CA GLU A 534 8.14 26.89 -8.27
C GLU A 534 7.85 26.00 -7.04
N GLU A 535 6.57 25.78 -6.71
CA GLU A 535 6.11 25.00 -5.55
C GLU A 535 6.42 23.49 -5.69
N ALA A 536 6.27 22.92 -6.88
CA ALA A 536 6.64 21.53 -7.10
C ALA A 536 8.15 21.32 -7.13
N GLN A 537 8.87 22.35 -7.55
CA GLN A 537 10.32 22.39 -7.48
C GLN A 537 10.76 22.43 -6.02
N GLN A 538 10.07 23.19 -5.17
CA GLN A 538 10.31 23.24 -3.72
C GLN A 538 9.97 21.91 -3.04
N GLN A 539 8.85 21.28 -3.38
CA GLN A 539 8.48 19.96 -2.85
C GLN A 539 9.46 18.87 -3.30
N ARG A 540 9.95 18.89 -4.55
CA ARG A 540 11.01 18.00 -5.03
C ARG A 540 12.32 18.26 -4.29
N THR A 541 12.68 19.51 -4.08
CA THR A 541 13.90 19.90 -3.36
C THR A 541 13.80 19.47 -1.89
N LEU A 542 12.65 19.65 -1.27
CA LEU A 542 12.39 19.21 0.10
C LEU A 542 12.44 17.67 0.22
N ALA A 543 11.83 16.94 -0.70
CA ALA A 543 11.87 15.49 -0.73
C ALA A 543 13.30 14.98 -0.99
N GLN A 544 14.07 15.62 -1.87
CA GLN A 544 15.48 15.31 -2.12
C GLN A 544 16.38 15.64 -0.92
N ALA A 545 16.13 16.76 -0.25
CA ALA A 545 16.89 17.16 0.94
C ALA A 545 16.59 16.26 2.14
N LEU A 546 15.33 15.82 2.30
CA LEU A 546 14.91 14.98 3.42
C LEU A 546 15.25 13.50 3.24
N PHE A 547 15.32 13.00 2.00
CA PHE A 547 15.39 11.55 1.76
C PHE A 547 16.61 11.08 0.96
N GLY A 548 17.46 11.96 0.45
CA GLY A 548 18.77 11.65 -0.15
C GLY A 548 18.78 10.66 -1.35
N TYR A 549 17.63 10.21 -1.84
CA TYR A 549 17.49 9.09 -2.76
C TYR A 549 16.60 9.41 -3.95
N TYR A 550 17.10 10.26 -4.84
CA TYR A 550 16.65 10.33 -6.21
C TYR A 550 17.86 10.24 -7.13
N THR A 551 18.29 9.03 -7.43
CA THR A 551 19.05 8.76 -8.64
C THR A 551 18.04 8.58 -9.78
N GLU A 552 17.62 9.68 -10.41
CA GLU A 552 17.28 9.60 -11.82
C GLU A 552 18.53 9.09 -12.55
N PRO A 553 18.41 8.21 -13.57
CA PRO A 553 19.55 7.91 -14.41
C PRO A 553 20.07 9.24 -14.91
N ARG A 554 21.33 9.57 -14.59
CA ARG A 554 22.00 10.78 -15.06
C ARG A 554 21.88 10.80 -16.57
N PRO A 555 21.28 11.83 -17.20
CA PRO A 555 21.49 12.03 -18.61
C PRO A 555 22.99 12.16 -18.83
N ALA A 556 23.50 11.51 -19.86
CA ALA A 556 24.90 11.65 -20.27
C ALA A 556 25.30 13.14 -20.29
N PRO A 557 26.48 13.52 -19.83
CA PRO A 557 26.87 14.91 -19.73
C PRO A 557 26.84 15.56 -21.12
N SER A 558 25.77 16.29 -21.41
CA SER A 558 25.74 17.13 -22.58
C SER A 558 26.62 18.35 -22.34
N VAL A 559 27.38 18.73 -23.34
CA VAL A 559 28.39 19.78 -23.37
C VAL A 559 27.86 21.21 -23.13
N ALA A 560 26.62 21.36 -22.65
CA ALA A 560 25.92 22.65 -22.49
C ALA A 560 26.09 23.34 -21.11
N LEU A 561 27.04 22.92 -20.26
CA LEU A 561 27.27 23.54 -18.93
C LEU A 561 28.12 24.85 -18.96
N ALA A 562 28.56 25.29 -20.14
CA ALA A 562 29.41 26.47 -20.28
C ALA A 562 28.65 27.82 -20.41
N SER A 563 27.31 27.82 -20.45
CA SER A 563 26.53 29.03 -20.73
C SER A 563 25.48 29.41 -19.66
N LEU A 564 25.63 28.98 -18.42
CA LEU A 564 24.73 29.39 -17.35
C LEU A 564 25.18 30.72 -16.70
N PRO A 565 24.30 31.68 -16.49
CA PRO A 565 24.64 32.98 -15.90
C PRO A 565 25.07 32.85 -14.44
N PRO A 566 25.93 33.76 -13.93
CA PRO A 566 26.58 33.66 -12.61
C PRO A 566 25.64 33.61 -11.40
N LYS A 567 24.35 33.96 -11.56
CA LYS A 567 23.36 33.90 -10.46
C LYS A 567 22.99 32.45 -10.06
N ALA A 568 23.14 31.47 -10.93
CA ALA A 568 22.86 30.07 -10.60
C ALA A 568 23.95 29.42 -9.74
N ALA A 569 25.17 29.96 -9.75
CA ALA A 569 26.28 29.47 -8.93
C ALA A 569 26.13 29.84 -7.43
N SER A 570 25.44 30.92 -7.12
CA SER A 570 25.21 31.34 -5.71
C SER A 570 24.14 30.51 -4.99
N ALA A 571 23.14 30.00 -5.72
CA ALA A 571 22.13 29.12 -5.17
C ALA A 571 22.71 27.75 -4.78
N ARG A 572 23.62 27.21 -5.62
CA ARG A 572 24.30 25.93 -5.31
C ARG A 572 25.22 25.99 -4.09
N ARG A 573 25.75 27.18 -3.77
CA ARG A 573 26.60 27.35 -2.59
C ARG A 573 25.78 27.36 -1.28
N ARG A 574 24.57 27.93 -1.30
CA ARG A 574 23.66 27.90 -0.15
C ARG A 574 23.15 26.50 0.18
N ASP A 575 22.84 25.69 -0.83
CA ASP A 575 22.38 24.32 -0.62
C ASP A 575 23.48 23.40 -0.05
N ARG A 576 24.76 23.60 -0.44
CA ARG A 576 25.90 22.87 0.16
C ARG A 576 26.13 23.24 1.63
N ASP A 577 25.93 24.52 1.98
CA ASP A 577 26.08 24.99 3.36
C ASP A 577 24.94 24.51 4.26
N LEU A 578 23.74 24.29 3.71
CA LEU A 578 22.60 23.73 4.44
C LEU A 578 22.80 22.23 4.76
N VAL A 579 23.24 21.46 3.78
CA VAL A 579 23.55 20.03 3.95
C VAL A 579 24.71 19.83 4.93
N ALA A 580 25.76 20.67 4.85
CA ALA A 580 26.90 20.59 5.76
C ALA A 580 26.58 21.03 7.21
N ARG A 581 25.52 21.81 7.42
CA ARG A 581 25.01 22.11 8.78
C ARG A 581 24.21 20.96 9.35
N PHE A 582 23.40 20.30 8.52
CA PHE A 582 22.60 19.15 8.94
C PHE A 582 23.44 17.94 9.35
N ASP A 583 24.53 17.64 8.61
CA ASP A 583 25.49 16.58 8.96
C ASP A 583 26.25 16.88 10.26
N ARG A 584 26.50 18.15 10.60
CA ARG A 584 27.16 18.52 11.87
C ARG A 584 26.26 18.40 13.09
N ASP A 585 24.95 18.59 12.93
CA ASP A 585 23.99 18.43 14.04
C ASP A 585 23.69 16.96 14.35
N LEU A 586 23.91 16.04 13.38
CA LEU A 586 23.75 14.60 13.58
C LEU A 586 24.96 13.95 14.28
N ASP A 587 26.17 14.46 14.05
CA ASP A 587 27.39 13.95 14.69
C ASP A 587 27.65 14.52 16.10
N GLY A 588 26.95 15.58 16.50
CA GLY A 588 27.11 16.28 17.78
C GLY A 588 26.29 15.73 18.96
N GLY A 589 25.37 14.80 18.72
CA GLY A 589 24.39 14.28 19.72
C GLY A 589 24.86 13.10 20.58
N GLY A 590 26.09 12.72 20.55
CA GLY A 590 26.62 11.57 21.26
C GLY A 590 27.42 11.89 22.53
N GLN A 591 26.87 12.63 23.48
CA GLN A 591 27.37 12.57 24.89
C GLN A 591 26.35 13.07 25.92
N ARG A 592 25.94 12.13 26.80
CA ARG A 592 25.47 12.26 28.19
C ARG A 592 24.23 13.09 28.50
N PHE A 593 23.11 12.43 28.80
CA PHE A 593 22.60 12.19 30.15
C PHE A 593 21.55 11.10 30.10
#